data_4f26025e35983dee297ffbe58ecd39ad
#
_entry.id   4f26025e35983dee297ffbe58ecd39ad
#
_cell.length_a   1.000
_cell.length_b   1.000
_cell.length_c   1.000
_cell.angle_alpha   90.00
_cell.angle_beta   90.00
_cell.angle_gamma   90.00
#
_symmetry.space_group_name_H-M   'P 1'
#
loop_
_entity.id
_entity.type
_entity.pdbx_description
1 polymer ?
#
loop_
_entity_poly.entity_id
_entity_poly.type
_entity_poly.pdbx_seq_one_letter_code
_entity_poly.pdbx_strand_id
1 'polypeptide(L)'
;MNEEISRLLEPVFGREVKVQSSASTSGGCINQTSVLRLTNDERVFLKYNSHPPANFFNVEARGLKLLAQTAKGPRIPKPLALQDCAKPTFLILEYIEESSPGQDFSVRFARSLAELHQTSHDSFGLDHDNYIGSTVQKNAQETNGIDFFRDQRLRPQQELARKTLPPSTDKNLSKLYDRLENYLDISGEKPALLHGDLWSGNYFPDKDQVPCIFDPAVYFGLREADLAMTELFGRLPQKFYDAYHEAFPLNPGYEERKDLYNLYHLLNHLNLFGGSYLASVEQVVRRYIG
;
A
#
# COMPACT_ATOMS: atom_id res chain seq x y z
N MET A 1 5.38 25.68 12.99
CA MET A 1 4.54 24.55 12.50
C MET A 1 3.12 25.00 12.15
N ASN A 2 2.25 25.42 13.09
CA ASN A 2 0.85 25.80 12.76
C ASN A 2 0.73 26.94 11.75
N GLU A 3 1.57 27.97 11.84
CA GLU A 3 1.59 29.07 10.87
C GLU A 3 2.03 28.61 9.47
N GLU A 4 3.00 27.74 9.40
CA GLU A 4 3.51 27.16 8.15
C GLU A 4 2.44 26.29 7.48
N ILE A 5 1.79 25.41 8.25
CA ILE A 5 0.65 24.59 7.80
C ILE A 5 -0.50 25.50 7.33
N SER A 6 -0.83 26.56 8.07
CA SER A 6 -1.87 27.51 7.66
C SER A 6 -1.56 28.16 6.32
N ARG A 7 -0.29 28.55 6.06
CA ARG A 7 0.14 29.06 4.76
C ARG A 7 -0.01 28.04 3.63
N LEU A 8 0.34 26.78 3.89
CA LEU A 8 0.16 25.70 2.90
C LEU A 8 -1.32 25.44 2.55
N LEU A 9 -2.23 25.73 3.48
CA LEU A 9 -3.67 25.57 3.29
C LEU A 9 -4.37 26.80 2.68
N GLU A 10 -3.68 27.98 2.60
CA GLU A 10 -4.25 29.19 2.01
C GLU A 10 -4.83 29.01 0.58
N PRO A 11 -4.19 28.24 -0.33
CA PRO A 11 -4.73 28.03 -1.67
C PRO A 11 -6.04 27.21 -1.69
N VAL A 12 -6.30 26.42 -0.63
CA VAL A 12 -7.46 25.54 -0.53
C VAL A 12 -8.60 26.20 0.23
N PHE A 13 -8.31 26.85 1.36
CA PHE A 13 -9.32 27.36 2.31
C PHE A 13 -9.35 28.89 2.44
N GLY A 14 -8.41 29.60 1.80
CA GLY A 14 -8.28 31.07 1.94
C GLY A 14 -7.40 31.50 3.11
N ARG A 15 -6.95 32.77 3.08
CA ARG A 15 -5.98 33.33 4.05
C ARG A 15 -6.49 33.45 5.47
N GLU A 16 -7.79 33.61 5.65
CA GLU A 16 -8.42 33.78 6.97
C GLU A 16 -8.50 32.47 7.77
N VAL A 17 -8.36 31.31 7.09
CA VAL A 17 -8.43 30.00 7.71
C VAL A 17 -7.09 29.64 8.34
N LYS A 18 -7.11 29.32 9.62
CA LYS A 18 -5.92 28.96 10.43
C LYS A 18 -6.14 27.64 11.14
N VAL A 19 -5.03 26.99 11.53
CA VAL A 19 -5.08 25.82 12.40
C VAL A 19 -5.51 26.27 13.80
N GLN A 20 -6.66 25.78 14.27
CA GLN A 20 -7.21 26.06 15.58
C GLN A 20 -6.69 25.08 16.64
N SER A 21 -6.71 23.79 16.34
CA SER A 21 -6.23 22.74 17.23
C SER A 21 -5.68 21.54 16.47
N SER A 22 -4.89 20.71 17.16
CA SER A 22 -4.31 19.49 16.64
C SER A 22 -4.51 18.37 17.64
N ALA A 23 -5.00 17.21 17.17
CA ALA A 23 -5.11 15.99 17.94
C ALA A 23 -4.25 14.91 17.26
N SER A 24 -3.24 14.39 17.98
CA SER A 24 -2.42 13.27 17.49
C SER A 24 -3.27 12.03 17.32
N THR A 25 -3.04 11.29 16.24
CA THR A 25 -3.69 10.00 15.98
C THR A 25 -2.71 8.88 16.21
N SER A 26 -3.18 7.77 16.76
CA SER A 26 -2.40 6.53 16.85
C SER A 26 -2.55 5.79 15.51
N GLY A 27 -1.45 5.53 14.81
CA GLY A 27 -1.44 4.73 13.59
C GLY A 27 -0.40 5.25 12.60
N GLY A 28 0.65 4.52 12.43
CA GLY A 28 1.75 4.81 11.49
C GLY A 28 3.09 4.60 12.18
N CYS A 29 3.81 3.53 11.81
CA CYS A 29 5.13 3.24 12.40
C CYS A 29 6.23 4.18 11.89
N ILE A 30 5.96 5.00 10.85
CA ILE A 30 6.97 5.75 10.11
C ILE A 30 6.74 7.27 10.20
N ASN A 31 5.51 7.71 10.10
CA ASN A 31 5.14 9.12 10.16
C ASN A 31 4.38 9.45 11.44
N GLN A 32 4.53 10.69 11.92
CA GLN A 32 3.61 11.24 12.91
C GLN A 32 2.35 11.72 12.20
N THR A 33 1.19 11.44 12.77
CA THR A 33 -0.09 11.78 12.19
C THR A 33 -0.95 12.57 13.17
N SER A 34 -1.76 13.50 12.66
CA SER A 34 -2.67 14.32 13.46
C SER A 34 -3.89 14.73 12.65
N VAL A 35 -5.03 14.85 13.33
CA VAL A 35 -6.18 15.56 12.79
C VAL A 35 -6.10 17.02 13.23
N LEU A 36 -6.12 17.93 12.27
CA LEU A 36 -6.14 19.36 12.50
C LEU A 36 -7.57 19.88 12.34
N ARG A 37 -8.07 20.66 13.32
CA ARG A 37 -9.28 21.44 13.18
C ARG A 37 -8.91 22.86 12.76
N LEU A 38 -9.60 23.38 11.76
CA LEU A 38 -9.40 24.72 11.21
C LEU A 38 -10.41 25.70 11.83
N THR A 39 -10.16 26.99 11.71
CA THR A 39 -11.03 28.06 12.25
C THR A 39 -12.39 28.17 11.56
N ASN A 40 -12.57 27.56 10.41
CA ASN A 40 -13.83 27.39 9.68
C ASN A 40 -14.54 26.07 9.99
N ASP A 41 -14.17 25.37 11.08
CA ASP A 41 -14.67 24.08 11.53
C ASP A 41 -14.32 22.88 10.63
N GLU A 42 -13.65 23.09 9.51
CA GLU A 42 -13.16 21.99 8.67
C GLU A 42 -12.05 21.19 9.39
N ARG A 43 -11.95 19.91 9.04
CA ARG A 43 -10.89 19.02 9.52
C ARG A 43 -10.02 18.56 8.37
N VAL A 44 -8.71 18.49 8.61
CA VAL A 44 -7.73 17.92 7.65
C VAL A 44 -6.83 16.91 8.36
N PHE A 45 -6.32 15.95 7.62
CA PHE A 45 -5.39 14.94 8.14
C PHE A 45 -3.96 15.33 7.76
N LEU A 46 -3.10 15.45 8.77
CA LEU A 46 -1.68 15.79 8.62
C LEU A 46 -0.82 14.56 8.79
N LYS A 47 0.05 14.29 7.81
CA LYS A 47 1.22 13.43 7.94
C LYS A 47 2.47 14.29 8.02
N TYR A 48 3.33 13.99 8.96
CA TYR A 48 4.52 14.75 9.28
C TYR A 48 5.72 13.83 9.46
N ASN A 49 6.87 14.22 8.88
CA ASN A 49 8.12 13.52 9.08
C ASN A 49 9.28 14.52 9.17
N SER A 50 10.10 14.40 10.21
CA SER A 50 11.26 15.31 10.42
C SER A 50 12.49 14.87 9.62
N HIS A 51 12.60 13.60 9.26
CA HIS A 51 13.75 13.02 8.56
C HIS A 51 13.32 12.04 7.44
N PRO A 52 12.43 12.46 6.54
CA PRO A 52 11.96 11.57 5.50
C PRO A 52 13.05 11.27 4.48
N PRO A 53 12.93 10.16 3.74
CA PRO A 53 13.63 9.98 2.48
C PRO A 53 13.29 11.09 1.47
N ALA A 54 14.07 11.21 0.39
CA ALA A 54 13.83 12.22 -0.64
C ALA A 54 12.49 12.01 -1.36
N ASN A 55 11.74 13.09 -1.61
CA ASN A 55 10.45 13.07 -2.31
C ASN A 55 9.38 12.17 -1.68
N PHE A 56 9.50 11.86 -0.40
CA PHE A 56 8.69 10.86 0.30
C PHE A 56 7.19 11.12 0.18
N PHE A 57 6.74 12.30 0.58
CA PHE A 57 5.33 12.67 0.47
C PHE A 57 4.89 13.05 -0.94
N ASN A 58 5.83 13.47 -1.80
CA ASN A 58 5.51 13.74 -3.19
C ASN A 58 5.08 12.48 -3.93
N VAL A 59 5.84 11.38 -3.80
CA VAL A 59 5.49 10.10 -4.45
C VAL A 59 4.22 9.49 -3.85
N GLU A 60 3.99 9.64 -2.53
CA GLU A 60 2.73 9.22 -1.91
C GLU A 60 1.53 10.01 -2.46
N ALA A 61 1.65 11.35 -2.53
CA ALA A 61 0.59 12.20 -3.08
C ALA A 61 0.29 11.88 -4.57
N ARG A 62 1.32 11.53 -5.36
CA ARG A 62 1.15 11.05 -6.74
C ARG A 62 0.41 9.72 -6.78
N GLY A 63 0.76 8.78 -5.90
CA GLY A 63 0.09 7.49 -5.77
C GLY A 63 -1.39 7.64 -5.41
N LEU A 64 -1.73 8.46 -4.41
CA LEU A 64 -3.12 8.76 -4.04
C LEU A 64 -3.91 9.36 -5.22
N LYS A 65 -3.31 10.29 -5.98
CA LYS A 65 -3.95 10.87 -7.17
C LYS A 65 -4.16 9.84 -8.27
N LEU A 66 -3.24 8.89 -8.44
CA LEU A 66 -3.38 7.81 -9.43
C LEU A 66 -4.51 6.87 -9.06
N LEU A 67 -4.58 6.41 -7.81
CA LEU A 67 -5.68 5.56 -7.32
C LEU A 67 -7.04 6.24 -7.47
N ALA A 68 -7.12 7.54 -7.20
CA ALA A 68 -8.36 8.33 -7.31
C ALA A 68 -8.90 8.48 -8.74
N GLN A 69 -8.15 8.08 -9.77
CA GLN A 69 -8.63 8.10 -11.16
C GLN A 69 -9.63 7.00 -11.47
N THR A 70 -9.71 5.95 -10.66
CA THR A 70 -10.68 4.87 -10.82
C THR A 70 -12.04 5.28 -10.30
N ALA A 71 -12.95 5.64 -11.19
CA ALA A 71 -14.24 6.26 -10.85
C ALA A 71 -15.13 5.44 -9.90
N LYS A 72 -15.07 4.10 -9.97
CA LYS A 72 -15.82 3.18 -9.10
C LYS A 72 -14.94 2.45 -8.08
N GLY A 73 -13.69 2.87 -7.98
CA GLY A 73 -12.74 2.32 -6.99
C GLY A 73 -13.10 2.74 -5.56
N PRO A 74 -12.29 2.30 -4.58
CA PRO A 74 -12.41 2.78 -3.20
C PRO A 74 -12.22 4.30 -3.12
N ARG A 75 -12.78 4.93 -2.09
CA ARG A 75 -12.53 6.35 -1.80
C ARG A 75 -11.08 6.55 -1.41
N ILE A 76 -10.46 7.57 -1.98
CA ILE A 76 -9.06 7.93 -1.74
C ILE A 76 -9.02 9.32 -1.09
N PRO A 77 -8.33 9.53 0.05
CA PRO A 77 -8.15 10.84 0.64
C PRO A 77 -7.44 11.78 -0.33
N LYS A 78 -8.03 12.94 -0.60
CA LYS A 78 -7.47 13.92 -1.54
C LYS A 78 -6.26 14.62 -0.92
N PRO A 79 -5.07 14.64 -1.58
CA PRO A 79 -3.97 15.52 -1.19
C PRO A 79 -4.36 16.98 -1.37
N LEU A 80 -4.35 17.74 -0.26
CA LEU A 80 -4.73 19.15 -0.21
C LEU A 80 -3.52 20.07 -0.31
N ALA A 81 -2.45 19.75 0.42
CA ALA A 81 -1.22 20.52 0.41
C ALA A 81 -0.01 19.60 0.70
N LEU A 82 1.15 20.02 0.23
CA LEU A 82 2.40 19.27 0.34
C LEU A 82 3.57 20.24 0.56
N GLN A 83 4.46 19.88 1.50
CA GLN A 83 5.79 20.45 1.64
C GLN A 83 6.82 19.33 1.73
N ASP A 84 7.61 19.14 0.68
CA ASP A 84 8.60 18.06 0.59
C ASP A 84 10.03 18.59 0.29
N CYS A 85 10.17 19.89 -0.02
CA CYS A 85 11.45 20.52 -0.32
C CYS A 85 12.16 21.13 0.90
N ALA A 86 11.49 21.22 2.05
CA ALA A 86 12.00 21.77 3.30
C ALA A 86 11.74 20.78 4.44
N LYS A 87 12.55 20.86 5.51
CA LYS A 87 12.34 20.04 6.72
C LYS A 87 11.76 20.92 7.83
N PRO A 88 10.77 20.45 8.54
CA PRO A 88 10.08 19.17 8.40
C PRO A 88 9.21 19.09 7.13
N THR A 89 8.92 17.87 6.66
CA THR A 89 8.04 17.65 5.52
C THR A 89 6.61 17.37 5.99
N PHE A 90 5.64 17.80 5.18
CA PHE A 90 4.21 17.65 5.46
C PHE A 90 3.47 17.15 4.24
N LEU A 91 2.52 16.24 4.46
CA LEU A 91 1.45 15.94 3.54
C LEU A 91 0.12 16.17 4.26
N ILE A 92 -0.71 17.03 3.70
CA ILE A 92 -2.03 17.36 4.24
C ILE A 92 -3.06 16.76 3.31
N LEU A 93 -3.92 15.91 3.89
CA LEU A 93 -4.97 15.19 3.19
C LEU A 93 -6.34 15.65 3.63
N GLU A 94 -7.34 15.41 2.80
CA GLU A 94 -8.74 15.40 3.19
C GLU A 94 -8.90 14.52 4.44
N TYR A 95 -9.61 15.03 5.44
CA TYR A 95 -10.01 14.19 6.57
C TYR A 95 -11.28 13.42 6.21
N ILE A 96 -11.23 12.12 6.28
CA ILE A 96 -12.37 11.24 6.08
C ILE A 96 -12.71 10.62 7.44
N GLU A 97 -13.95 10.82 7.89
CA GLU A 97 -14.41 10.29 9.16
C GLU A 97 -14.65 8.79 9.05
N GLU A 98 -13.89 8.03 9.85
CA GLU A 98 -14.05 6.59 9.96
C GLU A 98 -15.31 6.22 10.71
N SER A 99 -15.94 5.13 10.31
CA SER A 99 -17.08 4.51 11.00
C SER A 99 -16.83 3.01 11.26
N SER A 100 -17.65 2.40 12.11
CA SER A 100 -17.61 0.95 12.27
C SER A 100 -18.14 0.24 11.01
N PRO A 101 -17.50 -0.89 10.58
CA PRO A 101 -17.96 -1.64 9.41
C PRO A 101 -19.39 -2.13 9.55
N GLY A 102 -20.26 -1.75 8.62
CA GLY A 102 -21.61 -2.26 8.48
C GLY A 102 -21.64 -3.65 7.83
N GLN A 103 -22.84 -4.21 7.74
CA GLN A 103 -23.06 -5.59 7.25
C GLN A 103 -22.53 -5.80 5.82
N ASP A 104 -22.67 -4.80 4.95
CA ASP A 104 -22.32 -4.90 3.51
C ASP A 104 -20.95 -4.31 3.17
N PHE A 105 -20.23 -3.78 4.16
CA PHE A 105 -18.94 -3.13 3.92
C PHE A 105 -17.97 -4.02 3.15
N SER A 106 -17.80 -5.29 3.57
CA SER A 106 -16.85 -6.21 2.93
C SER A 106 -17.19 -6.48 1.46
N VAL A 107 -18.47 -6.60 1.11
CA VAL A 107 -18.93 -6.81 -0.27
C VAL A 107 -18.70 -5.56 -1.11
N ARG A 108 -19.03 -4.36 -0.57
CA ARG A 108 -18.76 -3.08 -1.22
C ARG A 108 -17.27 -2.88 -1.46
N PHE A 109 -16.45 -3.20 -0.46
CA PHE A 109 -14.99 -3.07 -0.57
C PHE A 109 -14.44 -4.01 -1.65
N ALA A 110 -14.84 -5.26 -1.66
CA ALA A 110 -14.43 -6.24 -2.67
C ALA A 110 -14.73 -5.75 -4.10
N ARG A 111 -15.95 -5.26 -4.34
CA ARG A 111 -16.37 -4.77 -5.66
C ARG A 111 -15.59 -3.51 -6.07
N SER A 112 -15.41 -2.56 -5.17
CA SER A 112 -14.63 -1.36 -5.47
C SER A 112 -13.14 -1.65 -5.69
N LEU A 113 -12.56 -2.62 -4.97
CA LEU A 113 -11.19 -3.09 -5.19
C LEU A 113 -11.06 -3.81 -6.54
N ALA A 114 -12.05 -4.61 -6.94
CA ALA A 114 -12.09 -5.23 -8.26
C ALA A 114 -12.11 -4.18 -9.39
N GLU A 115 -12.87 -3.10 -9.23
CA GLU A 115 -12.87 -1.97 -10.18
C GLU A 115 -11.49 -1.28 -10.23
N LEU A 116 -10.82 -1.10 -9.08
CA LEU A 116 -9.45 -0.58 -9.04
C LEU A 116 -8.50 -1.47 -9.83
N HIS A 117 -8.53 -2.77 -9.59
CA HIS A 117 -7.66 -3.75 -10.24
C HIS A 117 -7.95 -3.96 -11.73
N GLN A 118 -9.11 -3.53 -12.24
CA GLN A 118 -9.39 -3.49 -13.68
C GLN A 118 -8.74 -2.30 -14.37
N THR A 119 -8.26 -1.30 -13.62
CA THR A 119 -7.43 -0.22 -14.17
C THR A 119 -6.07 -0.81 -14.54
N SER A 120 -5.76 -0.84 -15.84
CA SER A 120 -4.58 -1.53 -16.38
C SER A 120 -3.62 -0.57 -17.06
N HIS A 121 -2.38 -1.03 -17.26
CA HIS A 121 -1.29 -0.34 -17.95
C HIS A 121 -0.61 -1.30 -18.93
N ASP A 122 0.21 -0.77 -19.86
CA ASP A 122 0.92 -1.59 -20.84
C ASP A 122 2.10 -2.39 -20.25
N SER A 123 2.60 -1.97 -19.08
CA SER A 123 3.72 -2.60 -18.38
C SER A 123 3.47 -2.69 -16.87
N PHE A 124 4.09 -3.68 -16.23
CA PHE A 124 4.24 -3.74 -14.77
C PHE A 124 5.20 -2.66 -14.30
N GLY A 125 5.04 -2.18 -13.07
CA GLY A 125 5.89 -1.13 -12.48
C GLY A 125 5.24 0.23 -12.45
N LEU A 126 6.06 1.27 -12.43
CA LEU A 126 5.62 2.67 -12.42
C LEU A 126 6.71 3.52 -13.09
N ASP A 127 6.39 4.76 -13.48
CA ASP A 127 7.34 5.70 -14.09
C ASP A 127 8.38 6.25 -13.08
N HIS A 128 8.26 5.91 -11.81
CA HIS A 128 9.18 6.33 -10.74
C HIS A 128 9.20 5.31 -9.59
N ASP A 129 10.31 5.27 -8.85
CA ASP A 129 10.40 4.56 -7.57
C ASP A 129 9.58 5.31 -6.51
N ASN A 130 9.01 4.57 -5.56
CA ASN A 130 8.31 5.11 -4.40
C ASN A 130 8.74 4.38 -3.12
N TYR A 131 7.87 4.29 -2.13
CA TYR A 131 8.22 3.70 -0.83
C TYR A 131 7.15 2.70 -0.38
N ILE A 132 7.61 1.63 0.29
CA ILE A 132 6.80 0.77 1.14
C ILE A 132 7.32 0.90 2.57
N GLY A 133 6.51 1.52 3.43
CA GLY A 133 7.04 2.02 4.68
C GLY A 133 8.15 3.07 4.43
N SER A 134 9.35 2.89 5.00
CA SER A 134 10.52 3.74 4.72
C SER A 134 11.47 3.11 3.69
N THR A 135 11.17 1.93 3.18
CA THR A 135 12.01 1.21 2.20
C THR A 135 11.71 1.70 0.79
N VAL A 136 12.76 1.98 0.01
CA VAL A 136 12.62 2.29 -1.42
C VAL A 136 12.00 1.11 -2.14
N GLN A 137 10.86 1.33 -2.82
CA GLN A 137 10.20 0.36 -3.67
C GLN A 137 10.56 0.63 -5.12
N LYS A 138 11.29 -0.34 -5.71
CA LYS A 138 11.73 -0.28 -7.11
C LYS A 138 10.55 -0.52 -8.05
N ASN A 139 10.47 0.28 -9.11
CA ASN A 139 9.34 0.26 -10.04
C ASN A 139 9.76 0.28 -11.51
N ALA A 140 10.99 -0.14 -11.84
CA ALA A 140 11.40 -0.25 -13.23
C ALA A 140 10.38 -1.09 -14.01
N GLN A 141 9.99 -0.57 -15.18
CA GLN A 141 8.93 -1.16 -15.98
C GLN A 141 9.38 -2.46 -16.64
N GLU A 142 8.53 -3.48 -16.60
CA GLU A 142 8.73 -4.82 -17.16
C GLU A 142 7.47 -5.25 -17.92
N THR A 143 7.66 -6.06 -18.95
CA THR A 143 6.55 -6.63 -19.73
C THR A 143 6.01 -7.94 -19.13
N ASN A 144 6.81 -8.64 -18.34
CA ASN A 144 6.46 -9.90 -17.68
C ASN A 144 6.23 -9.67 -16.18
N GLY A 145 5.08 -10.12 -15.68
CA GLY A 145 4.70 -9.92 -14.27
C GLY A 145 5.54 -10.73 -13.28
N ILE A 146 6.03 -11.92 -13.69
CA ILE A 146 6.90 -12.76 -12.84
C ILE A 146 8.29 -12.13 -12.74
N ASP A 147 8.85 -11.66 -13.86
CA ASP A 147 10.14 -10.95 -13.88
C ASP A 147 10.06 -9.68 -13.04
N PHE A 148 8.98 -8.89 -13.19
CA PHE A 148 8.74 -7.72 -12.36
C PHE A 148 8.68 -8.08 -10.86
N PHE A 149 7.88 -9.07 -10.50
CA PHE A 149 7.74 -9.49 -9.10
C PHE A 149 9.05 -10.00 -8.52
N ARG A 150 9.81 -10.80 -9.27
CA ARG A 150 11.14 -11.28 -8.88
C ARG A 150 12.13 -10.14 -8.69
N ASP A 151 12.28 -9.27 -9.70
CA ASP A 151 13.41 -8.35 -9.80
C ASP A 151 13.15 -6.99 -9.18
N GLN A 152 11.86 -6.56 -9.08
CA GLN A 152 11.49 -5.28 -8.49
C GLN A 152 10.87 -5.42 -7.08
N ARG A 153 10.50 -6.64 -6.66
CA ARG A 153 9.89 -6.89 -5.34
C ARG A 153 10.76 -7.79 -4.48
N LEU A 154 11.01 -9.03 -4.90
CA LEU A 154 11.65 -10.03 -4.03
C LEU A 154 13.16 -9.80 -3.89
N ARG A 155 13.89 -9.66 -4.99
CA ARG A 155 15.35 -9.50 -4.97
C ARG A 155 15.83 -8.26 -4.20
N PRO A 156 15.25 -7.06 -4.36
CA PRO A 156 15.64 -5.89 -3.59
C PRO A 156 15.43 -6.08 -2.08
N GLN A 157 14.35 -6.72 -1.66
CA GLN A 157 14.09 -6.99 -0.26
C GLN A 157 15.04 -8.05 0.33
N GLN A 158 15.37 -9.09 -0.44
CA GLN A 158 16.37 -10.08 -0.04
C GLN A 158 17.77 -9.43 0.12
N GLU A 159 18.16 -8.55 -0.80
CA GLU A 159 19.44 -7.84 -0.72
C GLU A 159 19.55 -7.01 0.56
N LEU A 160 18.49 -6.28 0.91
CA LEU A 160 18.42 -5.53 2.16
C LEU A 160 18.49 -6.45 3.39
N ALA A 161 17.83 -7.61 3.33
CA ALA A 161 17.77 -8.59 4.42
C ALA A 161 19.03 -9.45 4.53
N ARG A 162 19.98 -9.38 3.59
CA ARG A 162 21.13 -10.31 3.49
C ARG A 162 21.94 -10.49 4.79
N LYS A 163 22.06 -9.43 5.59
CA LYS A 163 22.78 -9.50 6.87
C LYS A 163 21.96 -10.19 7.99
N THR A 164 20.66 -10.28 7.82
CA THR A 164 19.73 -10.85 8.82
C THR A 164 19.34 -12.28 8.47
N LEU A 165 19.38 -12.62 7.16
CA LEU A 165 19.02 -13.95 6.66
C LEU A 165 20.13 -14.97 6.96
N PRO A 166 19.80 -16.19 7.47
CA PRO A 166 20.72 -17.31 7.46
C PRO A 166 21.19 -17.64 6.03
N PRO A 167 22.45 -18.06 5.83
CA PRO A 167 22.97 -18.38 4.49
C PRO A 167 22.16 -19.44 3.73
N SER A 168 21.58 -20.42 4.44
CA SER A 168 20.70 -21.43 3.87
C SER A 168 19.38 -20.83 3.35
N THR A 169 18.78 -19.92 4.11
CA THR A 169 17.54 -19.23 3.74
C THR A 169 17.78 -18.30 2.56
N ASP A 170 18.86 -17.52 2.55
CA ASP A 170 19.25 -16.66 1.43
C ASP A 170 19.44 -17.47 0.12
N LYS A 171 20.14 -18.61 0.21
CA LYS A 171 20.31 -19.52 -0.94
C LYS A 171 18.99 -20.11 -1.43
N ASN A 172 18.09 -20.49 -0.51
CA ASN A 172 16.81 -21.09 -0.88
C ASN A 172 15.84 -20.05 -1.46
N LEU A 173 15.87 -18.81 -1.01
CA LEU A 173 15.16 -17.70 -1.66
C LEU A 173 15.57 -17.56 -3.13
N SER A 174 16.88 -17.56 -3.39
CA SER A 174 17.38 -17.47 -4.78
C SER A 174 16.88 -18.64 -5.64
N LYS A 175 16.90 -19.86 -5.11
CA LYS A 175 16.34 -21.04 -5.82
C LYS A 175 14.82 -20.92 -6.05
N LEU A 176 14.10 -20.33 -5.10
CA LEU A 176 12.65 -20.10 -5.23
C LEU A 176 12.38 -19.11 -6.38
N TYR A 177 13.16 -18.04 -6.47
CA TYR A 177 13.00 -17.03 -7.52
C TYR A 177 13.25 -17.59 -8.92
N ASP A 178 14.17 -18.53 -9.06
CA ASP A 178 14.46 -19.22 -10.33
C ASP A 178 13.33 -20.19 -10.75
N ARG A 179 12.33 -20.42 -9.86
CA ARG A 179 11.21 -21.36 -10.07
C ARG A 179 9.84 -20.71 -9.95
N LEU A 180 9.76 -19.38 -9.87
CA LEU A 180 8.47 -18.69 -9.69
C LEU A 180 7.45 -19.03 -10.77
N GLU A 181 7.88 -19.27 -12.00
CA GLU A 181 7.01 -19.68 -13.10
C GLU A 181 6.28 -21.01 -12.84
N ASN A 182 6.83 -21.88 -11.98
CA ASN A 182 6.19 -23.14 -11.61
C ASN A 182 5.04 -22.96 -10.62
N TYR A 183 4.96 -21.80 -9.98
CA TYR A 183 4.01 -21.54 -8.90
C TYR A 183 3.04 -20.40 -9.22
N LEU A 184 3.44 -19.43 -10.02
CA LEU A 184 2.64 -18.26 -10.37
C LEU A 184 1.99 -18.47 -11.74
N ASP A 185 0.69 -18.76 -11.74
CA ASP A 185 -0.11 -18.72 -12.96
C ASP A 185 -0.58 -17.28 -13.21
N ILE A 186 0.05 -16.64 -14.19
CA ILE A 186 -0.29 -15.28 -14.64
C ILE A 186 -0.99 -15.28 -16.01
N SER A 187 -1.53 -16.43 -16.44
CA SER A 187 -2.20 -16.56 -17.72
C SER A 187 -3.37 -15.59 -17.84
N GLY A 188 -3.33 -14.69 -18.81
CA GLY A 188 -4.34 -13.66 -19.02
C GLY A 188 -4.33 -12.49 -18.03
N GLU A 189 -3.44 -12.49 -17.02
CA GLU A 189 -3.28 -11.37 -16.10
C GLU A 189 -2.59 -10.19 -16.80
N LYS A 190 -3.14 -9.00 -16.56
CA LYS A 190 -2.59 -7.72 -17.02
C LYS A 190 -2.01 -6.94 -15.85
N PRO A 191 -1.11 -5.99 -16.08
CA PRO A 191 -0.68 -5.07 -15.03
C PRO A 191 -1.89 -4.35 -14.44
N ALA A 192 -2.25 -4.64 -13.21
CA ALA A 192 -3.36 -4.03 -12.48
C ALA A 192 -2.87 -2.91 -11.56
N LEU A 193 -3.63 -1.82 -11.44
CA LEU A 193 -3.32 -0.76 -10.48
C LEU A 193 -3.55 -1.26 -9.06
N LEU A 194 -2.48 -1.35 -8.26
CA LEU A 194 -2.51 -1.85 -6.89
C LEU A 194 -2.38 -0.74 -5.86
N HIS A 195 -2.97 -0.97 -4.69
CA HIS A 195 -2.64 -0.22 -3.48
C HIS A 195 -1.19 -0.48 -3.04
N GLY A 196 -0.75 -1.74 -3.11
CA GLY A 196 0.61 -2.18 -2.86
C GLY A 196 0.98 -2.40 -1.39
N ASP A 197 0.12 -2.00 -0.45
CA ASP A 197 0.26 -2.24 1.00
C ASP A 197 -1.12 -2.35 1.68
N LEU A 198 -1.98 -3.26 1.20
CA LEU A 198 -3.40 -3.34 1.54
C LEU A 198 -3.68 -4.26 2.74
N TRP A 199 -3.17 -3.91 3.91
CA TRP A 199 -3.48 -4.60 5.18
C TRP A 199 -4.58 -3.90 5.97
N SER A 200 -5.06 -4.51 7.06
CA SER A 200 -6.20 -4.03 7.86
C SER A 200 -6.05 -2.62 8.44
N GLY A 201 -4.84 -2.09 8.53
CA GLY A 201 -4.57 -0.74 9.00
C GLY A 201 -4.66 0.34 7.91
N ASN A 202 -4.84 -0.03 6.63
CA ASN A 202 -4.81 0.89 5.49
C ASN A 202 -6.16 0.99 4.76
N TYR A 203 -7.26 0.51 5.37
CA TYR A 203 -8.61 0.70 4.87
C TYR A 203 -9.62 0.83 6.01
N PHE A 204 -10.70 1.57 5.77
CA PHE A 204 -11.83 1.72 6.68
C PHE A 204 -13.10 2.10 5.92
N PRO A 205 -14.31 1.87 6.48
CA PRO A 205 -15.54 2.47 5.98
C PRO A 205 -15.65 3.94 6.42
N ASP A 206 -15.99 4.83 5.50
CA ASP A 206 -16.39 6.18 5.89
C ASP A 206 -17.79 6.18 6.53
N LYS A 207 -18.28 7.36 6.96
CA LYS A 207 -19.61 7.51 7.58
C LYS A 207 -20.77 6.98 6.74
N ASP A 208 -20.60 6.94 5.39
CA ASP A 208 -21.60 6.49 4.43
C ASP A 208 -21.35 5.02 4.01
N GLN A 209 -20.47 4.30 4.73
CA GLN A 209 -20.04 2.93 4.44
C GLN A 209 -19.35 2.77 3.09
N VAL A 210 -18.76 3.85 2.55
CA VAL A 210 -17.93 3.79 1.37
C VAL A 210 -16.53 3.30 1.78
N PRO A 211 -15.98 2.26 1.14
CA PRO A 211 -14.63 1.80 1.44
C PRO A 211 -13.59 2.86 1.10
N CYS A 212 -12.78 3.23 2.08
CA CYS A 212 -11.66 4.15 1.94
C CYS A 212 -10.36 3.40 2.08
N ILE A 213 -9.37 3.66 1.20
CA ILE A 213 -8.00 3.15 1.30
C ILE A 213 -7.00 4.30 1.33
N PHE A 214 -5.91 4.15 2.08
CA PHE A 214 -4.91 5.20 2.31
C PHE A 214 -3.53 4.60 2.61
N ASP A 215 -2.48 5.41 2.68
CA ASP A 215 -1.08 4.98 2.88
C ASP A 215 -0.59 3.96 1.83
N PRO A 216 -0.73 4.26 0.54
CA PRO A 216 -0.41 3.30 -0.50
C PRO A 216 1.09 3.23 -0.84
N ALA A 217 1.49 2.09 -1.38
CA ALA A 217 2.75 1.86 -2.08
C ALA A 217 2.48 1.50 -3.55
N VAL A 218 1.91 2.43 -4.31
CA VAL A 218 1.26 2.21 -5.62
C VAL A 218 2.21 1.70 -6.70
N TYR A 219 1.74 0.75 -7.49
CA TYR A 219 2.37 0.32 -8.73
C TYR A 219 1.38 -0.48 -9.60
N PHE A 220 1.69 -0.70 -10.86
CA PHE A 220 1.00 -1.68 -11.69
C PHE A 220 1.63 -3.05 -11.49
N GLY A 221 0.86 -4.02 -10.99
CA GLY A 221 1.34 -5.33 -10.56
C GLY A 221 0.36 -6.46 -10.81
N LEU A 222 0.66 -7.62 -10.26
CA LEU A 222 -0.23 -8.78 -10.22
C LEU A 222 -1.25 -8.58 -9.10
N ARG A 223 -2.54 -8.47 -9.44
CA ARG A 223 -3.64 -8.10 -8.51
C ARG A 223 -3.79 -9.02 -7.29
N GLU A 224 -3.37 -10.27 -7.40
CA GLU A 224 -3.37 -11.20 -6.27
C GLU A 224 -2.45 -10.74 -5.12
N ALA A 225 -1.48 -9.85 -5.38
CA ALA A 225 -0.60 -9.30 -4.33
C ALA A 225 -1.37 -8.48 -3.30
N ASP A 226 -2.29 -7.60 -3.74
CA ASP A 226 -3.15 -6.85 -2.80
C ASP A 226 -4.11 -7.76 -2.04
N LEU A 227 -4.69 -8.77 -2.72
CA LEU A 227 -5.56 -9.74 -2.05
C LEU A 227 -4.80 -10.55 -1.00
N ALA A 228 -3.61 -11.04 -1.32
CA ALA A 228 -2.77 -11.77 -0.38
C ALA A 228 -2.41 -10.91 0.85
N MET A 229 -2.15 -9.61 0.66
CA MET A 229 -1.84 -8.69 1.75
C MET A 229 -3.04 -8.48 2.70
N THR A 230 -4.29 -8.53 2.20
CA THR A 230 -5.48 -8.47 3.07
C THR A 230 -5.60 -9.67 4.01
N GLU A 231 -4.86 -10.76 3.77
CA GLU A 231 -4.86 -11.97 4.59
C GLU A 231 -3.67 -12.07 5.57
N LEU A 232 -2.58 -11.30 5.33
CA LEU A 232 -1.33 -11.47 6.05
C LEU A 232 -1.41 -11.04 7.52
N PHE A 233 -2.07 -9.90 7.80
CA PHE A 233 -2.17 -9.31 9.14
C PHE A 233 -3.63 -9.16 9.62
N GLY A 234 -4.49 -10.10 9.25
CA GLY A 234 -5.89 -10.10 9.61
C GLY A 234 -6.76 -10.25 8.37
N ARG A 235 -7.40 -11.40 8.26
CA ARG A 235 -8.21 -11.75 7.10
C ARG A 235 -9.57 -11.07 7.14
N LEU A 236 -10.00 -10.51 6.01
CA LEU A 236 -11.38 -10.07 5.80
C LEU A 236 -12.37 -11.24 5.85
N PRO A 237 -13.66 -11.01 6.14
CA PRO A 237 -14.67 -12.05 6.07
C PRO A 237 -14.72 -12.73 4.69
N GLN A 238 -15.04 -14.03 4.64
CA GLN A 238 -15.08 -14.81 3.39
C GLN A 238 -15.90 -14.14 2.29
N LYS A 239 -17.02 -13.51 2.63
CA LYS A 239 -17.86 -12.77 1.68
C LYS A 239 -17.13 -11.64 0.90
N PHE A 240 -16.00 -11.14 1.41
CA PHE A 240 -15.15 -10.20 0.65
C PHE A 240 -14.51 -10.92 -0.53
N TYR A 241 -13.87 -12.07 -0.30
CA TYR A 241 -13.19 -12.84 -1.35
C TYR A 241 -14.17 -13.42 -2.37
N ASP A 242 -15.33 -13.88 -1.92
CA ASP A 242 -16.40 -14.37 -2.78
C ASP A 242 -16.92 -13.24 -3.71
N ALA A 243 -17.19 -12.06 -3.16
CA ALA A 243 -17.64 -10.90 -3.94
C ALA A 243 -16.56 -10.34 -4.87
N TYR A 244 -15.28 -10.40 -4.49
CA TYR A 244 -14.18 -10.05 -5.37
C TYR A 244 -14.09 -11.02 -6.55
N HIS A 245 -14.14 -12.34 -6.26
CA HIS A 245 -14.09 -13.38 -7.29
C HIS A 245 -15.29 -13.31 -8.25
N GLU A 246 -16.49 -12.98 -7.74
CA GLU A 246 -17.67 -12.72 -8.57
C GLU A 246 -17.46 -11.54 -9.53
N ALA A 247 -16.87 -10.44 -9.04
CA ALA A 247 -16.66 -9.22 -9.83
C ALA A 247 -15.48 -9.32 -10.80
N PHE A 248 -14.40 -9.98 -10.39
CA PHE A 248 -13.19 -10.15 -11.18
C PHE A 248 -12.53 -11.51 -10.85
N PRO A 249 -12.95 -12.61 -11.53
CA PRO A 249 -12.50 -13.97 -11.23
C PRO A 249 -10.99 -14.14 -11.23
N LEU A 250 -10.47 -14.84 -10.21
CA LEU A 250 -9.05 -15.21 -10.11
C LEU A 250 -8.79 -16.51 -10.88
N ASN A 251 -7.55 -16.69 -11.35
CA ASN A 251 -7.08 -17.95 -11.85
C ASN A 251 -7.15 -19.03 -10.74
N PRO A 252 -7.45 -20.30 -11.07
CA PRO A 252 -7.40 -21.38 -10.08
C PRO A 252 -6.06 -21.44 -9.36
N GLY A 253 -6.05 -21.85 -8.08
CA GLY A 253 -4.82 -22.02 -7.32
C GLY A 253 -4.33 -20.76 -6.58
N TYR A 254 -5.18 -19.76 -6.36
CA TYR A 254 -4.81 -18.57 -5.55
C TYR A 254 -4.34 -18.94 -4.14
N GLU A 255 -5.00 -19.87 -3.47
CA GLU A 255 -4.66 -20.33 -2.12
C GLU A 255 -3.24 -20.93 -2.03
N GLU A 256 -2.76 -21.51 -3.11
CA GLU A 256 -1.41 -22.05 -3.22
C GLU A 256 -0.36 -20.98 -3.49
N ARG A 257 -0.74 -19.84 -4.14
CA ARG A 257 0.17 -18.75 -4.55
C ARG A 257 0.27 -17.61 -3.56
N LYS A 258 -0.76 -17.36 -2.75
CA LYS A 258 -0.86 -16.15 -1.92
C LYS A 258 0.35 -15.93 -0.98
N ASP A 259 0.96 -17.02 -0.46
CA ASP A 259 2.12 -16.89 0.40
C ASP A 259 3.36 -16.38 -0.34
N LEU A 260 3.46 -16.63 -1.65
CA LEU A 260 4.54 -16.08 -2.48
C LEU A 260 4.40 -14.56 -2.62
N TYR A 261 3.18 -14.06 -2.84
CA TYR A 261 2.96 -12.61 -2.88
C TYR A 261 3.27 -11.97 -1.54
N ASN A 262 2.84 -12.61 -0.44
CA ASN A 262 3.11 -12.14 0.92
C ASN A 262 4.58 -12.19 1.31
N LEU A 263 5.42 -13.01 0.64
CA LEU A 263 6.86 -13.05 0.89
C LEU A 263 7.53 -11.69 0.71
N TYR A 264 7.06 -10.86 -0.24
CA TYR A 264 7.52 -9.49 -0.40
C TYR A 264 7.32 -8.66 0.87
N HIS A 265 6.13 -8.69 1.43
CA HIS A 265 5.78 -7.96 2.64
C HIS A 265 6.51 -8.50 3.88
N LEU A 266 6.64 -9.83 3.99
CA LEU A 266 7.38 -10.47 5.08
C LEU A 266 8.87 -10.07 5.07
N LEU A 267 9.51 -10.04 3.90
CA LEU A 267 10.89 -9.57 3.75
C LEU A 267 11.00 -8.07 4.07
N ASN A 268 10.05 -7.24 3.62
CA ASN A 268 10.03 -5.82 3.98
C ASN A 268 9.87 -5.61 5.50
N HIS A 269 8.99 -6.36 6.15
CA HIS A 269 8.83 -6.31 7.60
C HIS A 269 10.07 -6.81 8.35
N LEU A 270 10.73 -7.83 7.84
CA LEU A 270 12.03 -8.28 8.37
C LEU A 270 13.07 -7.16 8.31
N ASN A 271 13.11 -6.41 7.21
CA ASN A 271 14.04 -5.29 7.03
C ASN A 271 13.72 -4.09 7.94
N LEU A 272 12.44 -3.79 8.14
CA LEU A 272 12.00 -2.63 8.93
C LEU A 272 11.95 -2.90 10.44
N PHE A 273 11.52 -4.10 10.86
CA PHE A 273 11.16 -4.40 12.25
C PHE A 273 11.99 -5.54 12.85
N GLY A 274 12.88 -6.15 12.08
CA GLY A 274 13.86 -7.12 12.57
C GLY A 274 13.36 -8.56 12.62
N GLY A 275 14.12 -9.40 13.35
CA GLY A 275 14.09 -10.86 13.26
C GLY A 275 12.80 -11.58 13.64
N SER A 276 11.80 -10.91 14.21
CA SER A 276 10.48 -11.53 14.51
C SER A 276 9.77 -12.08 13.26
N TYR A 277 10.09 -11.54 12.08
CA TYR A 277 9.52 -11.97 10.79
C TYR A 277 10.31 -13.08 10.09
N LEU A 278 11.53 -13.41 10.57
CA LEU A 278 12.39 -14.41 9.94
C LEU A 278 11.71 -15.78 9.86
N ALA A 279 11.08 -16.23 10.95
CA ALA A 279 10.39 -17.52 10.97
C ALA A 279 9.28 -17.64 9.90
N SER A 280 8.55 -16.54 9.65
CA SER A 280 7.52 -16.48 8.61
C SER A 280 8.13 -16.54 7.20
N VAL A 281 9.23 -15.84 6.96
CA VAL A 281 9.98 -15.94 5.70
C VAL A 281 10.45 -17.38 5.46
N GLU A 282 11.05 -18.02 6.47
CA GLU A 282 11.52 -19.40 6.37
C GLU A 282 10.37 -20.40 6.17
N GLN A 283 9.22 -20.15 6.78
CA GLN A 283 8.04 -21.00 6.57
C GLN A 283 7.58 -20.98 5.11
N VAL A 284 7.51 -19.78 4.49
CA VAL A 284 7.18 -19.66 3.06
C VAL A 284 8.23 -20.38 2.21
N VAL A 285 9.50 -20.15 2.46
CA VAL A 285 10.60 -20.80 1.70
C VAL A 285 10.50 -22.32 1.78
N ARG A 286 10.29 -22.89 2.99
CA ARG A 286 10.14 -24.34 3.16
C ARG A 286 8.93 -24.91 2.41
N ARG A 287 7.83 -24.17 2.34
CA ARG A 287 6.62 -24.62 1.63
C ARG A 287 6.89 -24.89 0.13
N TYR A 288 7.75 -24.10 -0.51
CA TYR A 288 7.97 -24.17 -1.96
C TYR A 288 9.27 -24.83 -2.39
N ILE A 289 10.27 -24.91 -1.51
CA ILE A 289 11.58 -25.47 -1.85
C ILE A 289 11.86 -26.80 -1.12
N GLY A 290 11.17 -27.04 -0.01
CA GLY A 290 11.35 -28.25 0.80
C GLY A 290 12.44 -28.10 1.85
#